data_f5945ca707bb1cebb5cb3222d0dd7382
#
_entry.id   f5945ca707bb1cebb5cb3222d0dd7382
#
_cell.length_a   1.000
_cell.length_b   1.000
_cell.length_c   1.000
_cell.angle_alpha   90.00
_cell.angle_beta   90.00
_cell.angle_gamma   90.00
#
_symmetry.space_group_name_H-M   'P 1'
#
loop_
_entity.id
_entity.type
_entity.pdbx_description
1 polymer ?
#
loop_
_entity_poly.entity_id
_entity_poly.type
_entity_poly.pdbx_seq_one_letter_code
_entity_poly.pdbx_strand_id
1 'polypeptide(L)'
;MFKEAIELEKENSDYFVLQEFMDAAARKMKSDEAYKEQFIQDYLFASGVADGALKAATKENDKKLLKVAKDNIDAFFINSGVATCDNLQAIYAPKVEQNKTNLDYLKQVISVMQMLNCTEQEAYFAASEAAHAIEPTAETAVGCGYMYYKKGDMDKCIDYFDQAINLEQDPLKKADYAYKTAAILFSKKQLSKAKQYALKSISLDGNNGKPYILIANMYASSPNWSDEAALNKCTYFAVIDKLQKAKSVDPSVAEEANKLIGTYAAHTPKDADLFFLSLKK
;
A
#
# COMPACT_ATOMS: atom_id res chain seq x y z
N MET A 1 -8.11 32.66 -12.57
CA MET A 1 -9.46 32.53 -13.17
C MET A 1 -10.06 31.14 -12.97
N PHE A 2 -9.60 30.06 -13.65
CA PHE A 2 -10.17 28.71 -13.42
C PHE A 2 -10.05 28.24 -11.96
N LYS A 3 -8.86 28.33 -11.36
CA LYS A 3 -8.61 27.86 -9.99
C LYS A 3 -9.51 28.58 -8.97
N GLU A 4 -9.65 29.89 -9.08
CA GLU A 4 -10.54 30.69 -8.23
C GLU A 4 -12.01 30.28 -8.35
N ALA A 5 -12.46 30.00 -9.59
CA ALA A 5 -13.84 29.50 -9.81
C ALA A 5 -14.03 28.14 -9.12
N ILE A 6 -13.08 27.21 -9.25
CA ILE A 6 -13.11 25.89 -8.62
C ILE A 6 -13.06 26.03 -7.08
N GLU A 7 -12.24 26.94 -6.53
CA GLU A 7 -12.15 27.18 -5.09
C GLU A 7 -13.48 27.73 -4.50
N LEU A 8 -14.24 28.50 -5.28
CA LEU A 8 -15.55 29.00 -4.87
C LEU A 8 -16.64 27.94 -4.95
N GLU A 9 -16.68 27.13 -6.00
CA GLU A 9 -17.73 26.16 -6.26
C GLU A 9 -17.47 24.80 -5.62
N LYS A 10 -16.21 24.45 -5.35
CA LYS A 10 -15.78 23.19 -4.72
C LYS A 10 -16.42 21.98 -5.38
N GLU A 11 -17.16 21.19 -4.61
CA GLU A 11 -17.83 19.97 -5.07
C GLU A 11 -18.93 20.24 -6.12
N ASN A 12 -19.35 21.49 -6.30
CA ASN A 12 -20.31 21.92 -7.33
C ASN A 12 -19.59 22.38 -8.62
N SER A 13 -18.27 22.29 -8.67
CA SER A 13 -17.51 22.72 -9.85
C SER A 13 -17.94 21.95 -11.09
N ASP A 14 -18.12 22.70 -12.18
CA ASP A 14 -18.45 22.10 -13.47
C ASP A 14 -17.29 21.21 -13.98
N TYR A 15 -17.63 20.03 -14.48
CA TYR A 15 -16.67 19.06 -14.99
C TYR A 15 -15.78 19.63 -16.11
N PHE A 16 -16.32 20.52 -16.94
CA PHE A 16 -15.58 21.17 -18.00
C PHE A 16 -14.55 22.15 -17.46
N VAL A 17 -14.88 22.93 -16.42
CA VAL A 17 -13.96 23.87 -15.78
C VAL A 17 -12.77 23.14 -15.15
N LEU A 18 -13.00 22.00 -14.51
CA LEU A 18 -11.94 21.14 -13.95
C LEU A 18 -11.00 20.61 -15.03
N GLN A 19 -11.54 20.16 -16.15
CA GLN A 19 -10.75 19.63 -17.27
C GLN A 19 -9.93 20.73 -17.95
N GLU A 20 -10.54 21.89 -18.25
CA GLU A 20 -9.85 23.04 -18.87
C GLU A 20 -8.74 23.61 -17.96
N PHE A 21 -8.95 23.60 -16.66
CA PHE A 21 -7.91 24.00 -15.70
C PHE A 21 -6.67 23.11 -15.85
N MET A 22 -6.85 21.78 -15.89
CA MET A 22 -5.72 20.86 -16.01
C MET A 22 -5.07 20.87 -17.40
N ASP A 23 -5.84 21.05 -18.47
CA ASP A 23 -5.28 21.20 -19.80
C ASP A 23 -4.43 22.50 -19.91
N ALA A 24 -4.90 23.60 -19.35
CA ALA A 24 -4.11 24.84 -19.28
C ALA A 24 -2.83 24.68 -18.44
N ALA A 25 -2.93 23.98 -17.30
CA ALA A 25 -1.78 23.65 -16.45
C ALA A 25 -0.76 22.77 -17.19
N ALA A 26 -1.23 21.75 -17.94
CA ALA A 26 -0.38 20.87 -18.73
C ALA A 26 0.33 21.61 -19.88
N ARG A 27 -0.37 22.52 -20.55
CA ARG A 27 0.25 23.38 -21.58
C ARG A 27 1.33 24.29 -20.98
N LYS A 28 1.06 24.90 -19.83
CA LYS A 28 2.02 25.75 -19.13
C LYS A 28 3.26 24.95 -18.71
N MET A 29 3.09 23.78 -18.15
CA MET A 29 4.19 22.92 -17.72
C MET A 29 5.12 22.53 -18.89
N LYS A 30 4.58 22.34 -20.10
CA LYS A 30 5.38 22.04 -21.30
C LYS A 30 6.27 23.22 -21.74
N SER A 31 5.88 24.46 -21.45
CA SER A 31 6.61 25.67 -21.82
C SER A 31 7.48 26.21 -20.67
N ASP A 32 7.27 25.76 -19.46
CA ASP A 32 7.94 26.27 -18.25
C ASP A 32 8.31 25.10 -17.31
N GLU A 33 9.58 24.71 -17.33
CA GLU A 33 10.08 23.62 -16.46
C GLU A 33 9.97 23.94 -14.96
N ALA A 34 10.03 25.22 -14.58
CA ALA A 34 9.87 25.63 -13.19
C ALA A 34 8.43 25.39 -12.67
N TYR A 35 7.47 25.21 -13.57
CA TYR A 35 6.08 24.97 -13.22
C TYR A 35 5.77 23.49 -12.83
N LYS A 36 6.72 22.57 -12.93
CA LYS A 36 6.51 21.13 -12.68
C LYS A 36 5.90 20.85 -11.31
N GLU A 37 6.42 21.49 -10.26
CA GLU A 37 5.87 21.29 -8.91
C GLU A 37 4.47 21.88 -8.77
N GLN A 38 4.25 23.08 -9.29
CA GLN A 38 2.93 23.69 -9.27
C GLN A 38 1.92 22.86 -10.09
N PHE A 39 2.34 22.26 -11.19
CA PHE A 39 1.52 21.37 -11.97
C PHE A 39 1.07 20.12 -11.17
N ILE A 40 1.95 19.57 -10.32
CA ILE A 40 1.58 18.48 -9.40
C ILE A 40 0.54 18.96 -8.40
N GLN A 41 0.71 20.16 -7.83
CA GLN A 41 -0.25 20.74 -6.88
C GLN A 41 -1.61 21.02 -7.55
N ASP A 42 -1.58 21.53 -8.77
CA ASP A 42 -2.78 21.79 -9.56
C ASP A 42 -3.54 20.48 -9.90
N TYR A 43 -2.78 19.42 -10.19
CA TYR A 43 -3.37 18.09 -10.38
C TYR A 43 -4.03 17.57 -9.10
N LEU A 44 -3.35 17.64 -7.96
CA LEU A 44 -3.92 17.18 -6.67
C LEU A 44 -5.20 17.94 -6.33
N PHE A 45 -5.18 19.24 -6.54
CA PHE A 45 -6.32 20.12 -6.31
C PHE A 45 -7.49 19.74 -7.22
N ALA A 46 -7.29 19.68 -8.53
CA ALA A 46 -8.34 19.37 -9.50
C ALA A 46 -8.89 17.95 -9.31
N SER A 47 -7.99 16.98 -9.09
CA SER A 47 -8.33 15.58 -8.84
C SER A 47 -9.15 15.41 -7.56
N GLY A 48 -8.76 16.08 -6.47
CA GLY A 48 -9.48 16.06 -5.20
C GLY A 48 -10.89 16.68 -5.31
N VAL A 49 -11.02 17.79 -6.02
CA VAL A 49 -12.35 18.42 -6.27
C VAL A 49 -13.22 17.51 -7.15
N ALA A 50 -12.65 16.90 -8.20
CA ALA A 50 -13.38 15.97 -9.06
C ALA A 50 -13.89 14.75 -8.28
N ASP A 51 -13.08 14.19 -7.37
CA ASP A 51 -13.48 13.07 -6.50
C ASP A 51 -14.59 13.48 -5.51
N GLY A 52 -14.52 14.68 -4.95
CA GLY A 52 -15.58 15.26 -4.09
C GLY A 52 -16.88 15.44 -4.86
N ALA A 53 -16.81 16.05 -6.04
CA ALA A 53 -17.97 16.26 -6.93
C ALA A 53 -18.62 14.94 -7.36
N LEU A 54 -17.81 13.91 -7.66
CA LEU A 54 -18.28 12.58 -8.03
C LEU A 54 -19.05 11.90 -6.89
N LYS A 55 -18.58 12.07 -5.64
CA LYS A 55 -19.28 11.55 -4.45
C LYS A 55 -20.57 12.30 -4.17
N ALA A 56 -20.61 13.62 -4.39
CA ALA A 56 -21.77 14.46 -4.16
C ALA A 56 -22.84 14.33 -5.26
N ALA A 57 -22.46 13.94 -6.48
CA ALA A 57 -23.36 13.86 -7.63
C ALA A 57 -24.48 12.82 -7.40
N THR A 58 -25.73 13.25 -7.62
CA THR A 58 -26.91 12.39 -7.48
C THR A 58 -27.47 11.89 -8.82
N LYS A 59 -27.23 12.65 -9.91
CA LYS A 59 -27.72 12.31 -11.24
C LYS A 59 -26.70 11.45 -11.98
N GLU A 60 -27.15 10.38 -12.60
CA GLU A 60 -26.27 9.46 -13.35
C GLU A 60 -25.51 10.13 -14.51
N ASN A 61 -26.15 11.10 -15.20
CA ASN A 61 -25.47 11.83 -16.27
C ASN A 61 -24.31 12.68 -15.74
N ASP A 62 -24.49 13.36 -14.60
CA ASP A 62 -23.45 14.18 -13.97
C ASP A 62 -22.28 13.29 -13.49
N LYS A 63 -22.58 12.15 -12.88
CA LYS A 63 -21.56 11.16 -12.50
C LYS A 63 -20.74 10.70 -13.71
N LYS A 64 -21.40 10.42 -14.84
CA LYS A 64 -20.72 9.99 -16.06
C LYS A 64 -19.79 11.07 -16.59
N LEU A 65 -20.24 12.32 -16.65
CA LEU A 65 -19.45 13.45 -17.14
C LEU A 65 -18.27 13.76 -16.20
N LEU A 66 -18.50 13.77 -14.88
CA LEU A 66 -17.45 13.97 -13.87
C LEU A 66 -16.42 12.83 -13.91
N LYS A 67 -16.85 11.58 -14.14
CA LYS A 67 -15.93 10.47 -14.30
C LYS A 67 -15.03 10.66 -15.53
N VAL A 68 -15.60 11.03 -16.68
CA VAL A 68 -14.81 11.31 -17.89
C VAL A 68 -13.83 12.46 -17.65
N ALA A 69 -14.26 13.53 -16.97
CA ALA A 69 -13.37 14.64 -16.64
C ALA A 69 -12.22 14.19 -15.72
N LYS A 70 -12.52 13.37 -14.71
CA LYS A 70 -11.50 12.81 -13.81
C LYS A 70 -10.50 11.95 -14.57
N ASP A 71 -10.97 11.06 -15.46
CA ASP A 71 -10.11 10.21 -16.28
C ASP A 71 -9.20 11.07 -17.19
N ASN A 72 -9.70 12.18 -17.74
CA ASN A 72 -8.90 13.13 -18.53
C ASN A 72 -7.87 13.89 -17.67
N ILE A 73 -8.25 14.35 -16.48
CA ILE A 73 -7.36 15.00 -15.51
C ILE A 73 -6.20 14.05 -15.16
N ASP A 74 -6.49 12.79 -14.87
CA ASP A 74 -5.48 11.78 -14.57
C ASP A 74 -4.58 11.51 -15.78
N ALA A 75 -5.16 11.46 -16.99
CA ALA A 75 -4.40 11.27 -18.23
C ALA A 75 -3.44 12.44 -18.51
N PHE A 76 -3.85 13.69 -18.30
CA PHE A 76 -2.96 14.85 -18.40
C PHE A 76 -1.74 14.74 -17.49
N PHE A 77 -1.96 14.30 -16.25
CA PHE A 77 -0.91 14.13 -15.27
C PHE A 77 0.04 12.97 -15.62
N ILE A 78 -0.51 11.79 -15.92
CA ILE A 78 0.29 10.61 -16.29
C ILE A 78 1.11 10.87 -17.55
N ASN A 79 0.51 11.47 -18.59
CA ASN A 79 1.18 11.75 -19.87
C ASN A 79 2.15 12.92 -19.81
N SER A 80 2.18 13.68 -18.73
CA SER A 80 3.10 14.80 -18.55
C SER A 80 4.56 14.39 -18.40
N GLY A 81 4.81 13.11 -18.02
CA GLY A 81 6.13 12.62 -17.66
C GLY A 81 6.63 13.04 -16.27
N VAL A 82 5.85 13.86 -15.53
CA VAL A 82 6.22 14.28 -14.16
C VAL A 82 5.88 13.19 -13.14
N ALA A 83 4.91 12.33 -13.44
CA ALA A 83 4.38 11.30 -12.54
C ALA A 83 5.29 10.06 -12.41
N THR A 84 6.61 10.22 -12.45
CA THR A 84 7.57 9.13 -12.21
C THR A 84 8.26 9.32 -10.86
N CYS A 85 8.60 8.20 -10.20
CA CYS A 85 9.25 8.26 -8.89
C CYS A 85 10.59 9.02 -8.93
N ASP A 86 11.36 8.89 -10.00
CA ASP A 86 12.64 9.59 -10.16
C ASP A 86 12.43 11.09 -10.31
N ASN A 87 11.42 11.53 -11.07
CA ASN A 87 11.10 12.94 -11.21
C ASN A 87 10.57 13.53 -9.91
N LEU A 88 9.70 12.81 -9.19
CA LEU A 88 9.21 13.25 -7.88
C LEU A 88 10.35 13.34 -6.86
N GLN A 89 11.25 12.36 -6.85
CA GLN A 89 12.46 12.41 -6.02
C GLN A 89 13.30 13.65 -6.32
N ALA A 90 13.57 13.93 -7.59
CA ALA A 90 14.38 15.09 -7.99
C ALA A 90 13.71 16.43 -7.62
N ILE A 91 12.38 16.52 -7.73
CA ILE A 91 11.61 17.73 -7.40
C ILE A 91 11.54 17.93 -5.88
N TYR A 92 11.24 16.88 -5.12
CA TYR A 92 10.90 17.02 -3.71
C TYR A 92 12.09 16.90 -2.76
N ALA A 93 13.14 16.14 -3.07
CA ALA A 93 14.26 15.96 -2.15
C ALA A 93 14.89 17.28 -1.68
N PRO A 94 15.27 18.24 -2.56
CA PRO A 94 15.85 19.50 -2.11
C PRO A 94 14.85 20.38 -1.34
N LYS A 95 13.55 20.25 -1.62
CA LYS A 95 12.50 21.10 -1.04
C LYS A 95 12.00 20.60 0.30
N VAL A 96 11.97 19.29 0.52
CA VAL A 96 11.69 18.70 1.85
C VAL A 96 12.68 19.20 2.88
N GLU A 97 13.97 19.24 2.52
CA GLU A 97 15.01 19.78 3.41
C GLU A 97 14.76 21.23 3.81
N GLN A 98 14.35 22.06 2.85
CA GLN A 98 14.05 23.47 3.07
C GLN A 98 12.74 23.72 3.83
N ASN A 99 11.82 22.74 3.83
CA ASN A 99 10.48 22.83 4.42
C ASN A 99 10.24 21.86 5.58
N LYS A 100 11.28 21.45 6.29
CA LYS A 100 11.20 20.47 7.39
C LYS A 100 10.23 20.85 8.53
N THR A 101 9.92 22.13 8.68
CA THR A 101 9.00 22.62 9.70
C THR A 101 7.62 22.97 9.17
N ASN A 102 7.40 22.83 7.85
CA ASN A 102 6.11 23.11 7.21
C ASN A 102 5.31 21.81 7.08
N LEU A 103 4.49 21.52 8.07
CA LEU A 103 3.72 20.27 8.14
C LEU A 103 2.80 20.06 6.93
N ASP A 104 2.13 21.13 6.47
CA ASP A 104 1.21 21.03 5.33
C ASP A 104 1.94 20.66 4.05
N TYR A 105 3.11 21.26 3.82
CA TYR A 105 3.97 20.91 2.68
C TYR A 105 4.44 19.44 2.77
N LEU A 106 4.89 18.99 3.94
CA LEU A 106 5.33 17.61 4.15
C LEU A 106 4.20 16.61 3.91
N LYS A 107 2.99 16.89 4.42
CA LYS A 107 1.79 16.07 4.18
C LYS A 107 1.44 16.00 2.68
N GLN A 108 1.59 17.09 1.93
CA GLN A 108 1.39 17.10 0.48
C GLN A 108 2.40 16.18 -0.23
N VAL A 109 3.69 16.27 0.10
CA VAL A 109 4.73 15.40 -0.47
C VAL A 109 4.44 13.93 -0.19
N ILE A 110 4.11 13.59 1.05
CA ILE A 110 3.76 12.22 1.47
C ILE A 110 2.57 11.70 0.64
N SER A 111 1.50 12.50 0.55
CA SER A 111 0.28 12.13 -0.18
C SER A 111 0.54 11.86 -1.67
N VAL A 112 1.28 12.74 -2.34
CA VAL A 112 1.65 12.56 -3.76
C VAL A 112 2.44 11.28 -3.96
N MET A 113 3.46 11.07 -3.14
CA MET A 113 4.34 9.91 -3.28
C MET A 113 3.61 8.59 -2.98
N GLN A 114 2.68 8.58 -2.03
CA GLN A 114 1.82 7.43 -1.76
C GLN A 114 0.87 7.15 -2.92
N MET A 115 0.19 8.18 -3.44
CA MET A 115 -0.76 8.04 -4.56
C MET A 115 -0.09 7.43 -5.80
N LEU A 116 1.16 7.79 -6.06
CA LEU A 116 1.94 7.29 -7.20
C LEU A 116 2.78 6.04 -6.88
N ASN A 117 2.59 5.43 -5.71
CA ASN A 117 3.35 4.28 -5.23
C ASN A 117 4.88 4.51 -5.20
N CYS A 118 5.31 5.76 -4.94
CA CYS A 118 6.72 6.16 -4.87
C CYS A 118 7.25 6.19 -3.42
N THR A 119 6.77 5.28 -2.58
CA THR A 119 7.09 5.21 -1.14
C THR A 119 8.47 4.63 -0.82
N GLU A 120 9.25 4.30 -1.83
CA GLU A 120 10.63 3.82 -1.71
C GLU A 120 11.68 4.94 -1.88
N GLN A 121 11.24 6.17 -2.15
CA GLN A 121 12.11 7.31 -2.43
C GLN A 121 12.58 8.00 -1.16
N GLU A 122 13.81 8.53 -1.18
CA GLU A 122 14.38 9.25 -0.04
C GLU A 122 13.58 10.50 0.35
N ALA A 123 12.97 11.20 -0.63
CA ALA A 123 12.11 12.34 -0.36
C ALA A 123 10.86 11.95 0.46
N TYR A 124 10.28 10.77 0.18
CA TYR A 124 9.17 10.25 0.97
C TYR A 124 9.59 9.97 2.43
N PHE A 125 10.76 9.36 2.61
CA PHE A 125 11.28 9.06 3.94
C PHE A 125 11.59 10.31 4.74
N ALA A 126 12.28 11.28 4.11
CA ALA A 126 12.60 12.55 4.75
C ALA A 126 11.35 13.36 5.12
N ALA A 127 10.35 13.39 4.23
CA ALA A 127 9.08 14.06 4.50
C ALA A 127 8.32 13.37 5.64
N SER A 128 8.30 12.04 5.66
CA SER A 128 7.63 11.26 6.70
C SER A 128 8.30 11.44 8.06
N GLU A 129 9.63 11.42 8.13
CA GLU A 129 10.39 11.64 9.36
C GLU A 129 10.17 13.05 9.92
N ALA A 130 10.26 14.08 9.06
CA ALA A 130 10.03 15.46 9.46
C ALA A 130 8.58 15.70 9.91
N ALA A 131 7.60 15.19 9.18
CA ALA A 131 6.20 15.30 9.55
C ALA A 131 5.87 14.55 10.84
N HIS A 132 6.44 13.36 11.04
CA HIS A 132 6.25 12.56 12.24
C HIS A 132 6.82 13.26 13.49
N ALA A 133 7.92 13.97 13.36
CA ALA A 133 8.51 14.74 14.45
C ALA A 133 7.62 15.92 14.87
N ILE A 134 6.81 16.47 13.99
CA ILE A 134 5.87 17.59 14.27
C ILE A 134 4.53 17.05 14.78
N GLU A 135 3.94 16.11 14.04
CA GLU A 135 2.63 15.52 14.34
C GLU A 135 2.66 14.03 13.96
N PRO A 136 2.84 13.13 14.95
CA PRO A 136 2.82 11.69 14.73
C PRO A 136 1.45 11.22 14.21
N THR A 137 1.42 10.62 13.03
CA THR A 137 0.24 9.95 12.44
C THR A 137 0.60 8.53 12.03
N ALA A 138 -0.41 7.69 11.80
CA ALA A 138 -0.20 6.34 11.29
C ALA A 138 0.57 6.34 9.96
N GLU A 139 0.24 7.25 9.06
CA GLU A 139 0.87 7.39 7.75
C GLU A 139 2.34 7.79 7.86
N THR A 140 2.66 8.78 8.68
CA THR A 140 4.05 9.21 8.89
C THR A 140 4.87 8.13 9.59
N ALA A 141 4.28 7.38 10.52
CA ALA A 141 4.92 6.24 11.16
C ALA A 141 5.23 5.12 10.16
N VAL A 142 4.32 4.79 9.23
CA VAL A 142 4.58 3.84 8.14
C VAL A 142 5.76 4.28 7.28
N GLY A 143 5.84 5.56 6.92
CA GLY A 143 6.96 6.11 6.14
C GLY A 143 8.30 5.95 6.87
N CYS A 144 8.33 6.27 8.17
CA CYS A 144 9.52 6.04 9.01
C CYS A 144 9.86 4.54 9.10
N GLY A 145 8.87 3.67 9.23
CA GLY A 145 9.05 2.21 9.26
C GLY A 145 9.76 1.69 8.00
N TYR A 146 9.31 2.11 6.81
CA TYR A 146 9.96 1.75 5.55
C TYR A 146 11.37 2.34 5.42
N MET A 147 11.58 3.57 5.88
CA MET A 147 12.92 4.17 5.92
C MET A 147 13.89 3.30 6.73
N TYR A 148 13.51 2.90 7.94
CA TYR A 148 14.36 2.07 8.79
C TYR A 148 14.52 0.64 8.25
N TYR A 149 13.50 0.08 7.60
CA TYR A 149 13.62 -1.17 6.86
C TYR A 149 14.72 -1.09 5.78
N LYS A 150 14.74 -0.01 4.99
CA LYS A 150 15.75 0.23 3.95
C LYS A 150 17.14 0.44 4.53
N LYS A 151 17.24 1.12 5.67
CA LYS A 151 18.49 1.28 6.44
C LYS A 151 18.97 -0.01 7.12
N GLY A 152 18.15 -1.06 7.17
CA GLY A 152 18.45 -2.34 7.82
C GLY A 152 18.27 -2.35 9.33
N ASP A 153 17.76 -1.26 9.93
CA ASP A 153 17.44 -1.16 11.35
C ASP A 153 16.04 -1.75 11.63
N MET A 154 16.02 -3.08 11.83
CA MET A 154 14.77 -3.82 11.99
C MET A 154 14.03 -3.50 13.29
N ASP A 155 14.73 -3.16 14.35
CA ASP A 155 14.07 -2.85 15.63
C ASP A 155 13.27 -1.55 15.49
N LYS A 156 13.88 -0.49 14.96
CA LYS A 156 13.16 0.76 14.69
C LYS A 156 12.08 0.60 13.63
N CYS A 157 12.32 -0.22 12.61
CA CYS A 157 11.29 -0.52 11.60
C CYS A 157 10.02 -1.07 12.27
N ILE A 158 10.16 -2.05 13.16
CA ILE A 158 9.02 -2.67 13.87
C ILE A 158 8.38 -1.66 14.83
N ASP A 159 9.18 -0.89 15.57
CA ASP A 159 8.68 0.12 16.51
C ASP A 159 7.78 1.15 15.78
N TYR A 160 8.19 1.61 14.61
CA TYR A 160 7.39 2.56 13.83
C TYR A 160 6.12 1.91 13.24
N PHE A 161 6.19 0.67 12.78
CA PHE A 161 4.98 -0.04 12.35
C PHE A 161 4.01 -0.30 13.52
N ASP A 162 4.50 -0.58 14.71
CA ASP A 162 3.65 -0.68 15.91
C ASP A 162 3.02 0.66 16.28
N GLN A 163 3.75 1.77 16.16
CA GLN A 163 3.18 3.10 16.29
C GLN A 163 2.07 3.35 15.26
N ALA A 164 2.30 2.98 13.99
CA ALA A 164 1.29 3.10 12.95
C ALA A 164 0.01 2.32 13.28
N ILE A 165 0.14 1.06 13.72
CA ILE A 165 -0.99 0.22 14.14
C ILE A 165 -1.73 0.84 15.34
N ASN A 166 -1.01 1.46 16.28
CA ASN A 166 -1.62 2.04 17.47
C ASN A 166 -2.31 3.39 17.17
N LEU A 167 -1.74 4.21 16.31
CA LEU A 167 -2.27 5.53 15.92
C LEU A 167 -3.47 5.44 14.98
N GLU A 168 -3.54 4.40 14.14
CA GLU A 168 -4.65 4.20 13.20
C GLU A 168 -5.97 3.93 13.95
N GLN A 169 -7.08 4.36 13.39
CA GLN A 169 -8.42 4.10 13.95
C GLN A 169 -9.21 3.08 13.12
N ASP A 170 -8.95 3.03 11.80
CA ASP A 170 -9.60 2.10 10.89
C ASP A 170 -9.04 0.67 11.09
N PRO A 171 -9.88 -0.31 11.50
CA PRO A 171 -9.43 -1.69 11.68
C PRO A 171 -8.83 -2.33 10.42
N LEU A 172 -9.34 -1.98 9.24
CA LEU A 172 -8.83 -2.52 7.97
C LEU A 172 -7.43 -2.00 7.66
N LYS A 173 -7.18 -0.72 7.92
CA LYS A 173 -5.83 -0.14 7.81
C LYS A 173 -4.87 -0.70 8.85
N LYS A 174 -5.33 -0.89 10.11
CA LYS A 174 -4.54 -1.60 11.14
C LYS A 174 -4.15 -3.00 10.70
N ALA A 175 -5.09 -3.74 10.10
CA ALA A 175 -4.84 -5.07 9.58
C ALA A 175 -3.79 -5.06 8.46
N ASP A 176 -3.85 -4.08 7.56
CA ASP A 176 -2.89 -3.91 6.47
C ASP A 176 -1.48 -3.60 7.01
N TYR A 177 -1.35 -2.71 7.99
CA TYR A 177 -0.06 -2.41 8.63
C TYR A 177 0.53 -3.64 9.34
N ALA A 178 -0.31 -4.41 10.05
CA ALA A 178 0.12 -5.66 10.66
C ALA A 178 0.57 -6.70 9.61
N TYR A 179 -0.14 -6.81 8.49
CA TYR A 179 0.26 -7.68 7.38
C TYR A 179 1.59 -7.24 6.76
N LYS A 180 1.78 -5.95 6.51
CA LYS A 180 3.05 -5.39 5.99
C LYS A 180 4.21 -5.69 6.94
N THR A 181 4.02 -5.51 8.24
CA THR A 181 5.01 -5.86 9.26
C THR A 181 5.35 -7.36 9.22
N ALA A 182 4.33 -8.22 9.10
CA ALA A 182 4.53 -9.67 8.97
C ALA A 182 5.34 -10.04 7.72
N ALA A 183 5.05 -9.41 6.58
CA ALA A 183 5.76 -9.64 5.32
C ALA A 183 7.24 -9.21 5.40
N ILE A 184 7.50 -8.04 5.99
CA ILE A 184 8.86 -7.56 6.26
C ILE A 184 9.63 -8.54 7.14
N LEU A 185 9.04 -8.96 8.26
CA LEU A 185 9.65 -9.92 9.19
C LEU A 185 9.92 -11.28 8.53
N PHE A 186 8.99 -11.74 7.69
CA PHE A 186 9.16 -12.97 6.93
C PHE A 186 10.34 -12.88 5.95
N SER A 187 10.48 -11.76 5.23
CA SER A 187 11.63 -11.53 4.31
C SER A 187 12.97 -11.57 5.04
N LYS A 188 12.98 -11.21 6.33
CA LYS A 188 14.16 -11.27 7.21
C LYS A 188 14.28 -12.59 7.98
N LYS A 189 13.48 -13.60 7.65
CA LYS A 189 13.46 -14.95 8.27
C LYS A 189 13.12 -14.93 9.78
N GLN A 190 12.49 -13.88 10.28
CA GLN A 190 12.01 -13.79 11.67
C GLN A 190 10.62 -14.44 11.79
N LEU A 191 10.53 -15.73 11.51
CA LEU A 191 9.28 -16.46 11.29
C LEU A 191 8.31 -16.38 12.49
N SER A 192 8.81 -16.46 13.72
CA SER A 192 7.96 -16.41 14.93
C SER A 192 7.26 -15.06 15.07
N LYS A 193 7.99 -13.95 14.96
CA LYS A 193 7.43 -12.60 15.01
C LYS A 193 6.52 -12.35 13.80
N ALA A 194 6.94 -12.76 12.60
CA ALA A 194 6.14 -12.64 11.39
C ALA A 194 4.76 -13.30 11.54
N LYS A 195 4.71 -14.51 12.10
CA LYS A 195 3.44 -15.21 12.37
C LYS A 195 2.55 -14.47 13.35
N GLN A 196 3.12 -13.88 14.41
CA GLN A 196 2.35 -13.07 15.38
C GLN A 196 1.67 -11.88 14.70
N TYR A 197 2.37 -11.13 13.86
CA TYR A 197 1.78 -10.01 13.12
C TYR A 197 0.77 -10.46 12.05
N ALA A 198 1.02 -11.58 11.37
CA ALA A 198 0.03 -12.14 10.44
C ALA A 198 -1.26 -12.54 11.16
N LEU A 199 -1.17 -13.15 12.36
CA LEU A 199 -2.34 -13.46 13.19
C LEU A 199 -3.04 -12.20 13.72
N LYS A 200 -2.28 -11.14 14.07
CA LYS A 200 -2.84 -9.83 14.43
C LYS A 200 -3.63 -9.23 13.26
N SER A 201 -3.09 -9.31 12.03
CA SER A 201 -3.81 -8.88 10.83
C SER A 201 -5.12 -9.65 10.64
N ILE A 202 -5.11 -10.98 10.77
CA ILE A 202 -6.30 -11.83 10.68
C ILE A 202 -7.34 -11.49 11.75
N SER A 203 -6.91 -11.16 12.97
CA SER A 203 -7.83 -10.80 14.06
C SER A 203 -8.53 -9.46 13.82
N LEU A 204 -7.92 -8.56 13.06
CA LEU A 204 -8.45 -7.24 12.70
C LEU A 204 -9.31 -7.29 11.42
N ASP A 205 -8.92 -8.15 10.47
CA ASP A 205 -9.64 -8.40 9.21
C ASP A 205 -9.54 -9.88 8.84
N GLY A 206 -10.54 -10.65 9.26
CA GLY A 206 -10.64 -12.08 8.97
C GLY A 206 -10.98 -12.43 7.52
N ASN A 207 -11.38 -11.45 6.71
CA ASN A 207 -11.78 -11.63 5.32
C ASN A 207 -10.61 -11.40 4.32
N ASN A 208 -9.45 -11.00 4.80
CA ASN A 208 -8.26 -10.84 3.97
C ASN A 208 -7.52 -12.18 3.87
N GLY A 209 -7.40 -12.72 2.65
CA GLY A 209 -6.72 -14.00 2.38
C GLY A 209 -5.19 -13.91 2.42
N LYS A 210 -4.60 -12.73 2.21
CA LYS A 210 -3.13 -12.56 2.12
C LYS A 210 -2.37 -13.00 3.37
N PRO A 211 -2.80 -12.67 4.61
CA PRO A 211 -2.11 -13.14 5.81
C PRO A 211 -2.13 -14.67 5.97
N TYR A 212 -3.19 -15.36 5.51
CA TYR A 212 -3.23 -16.82 5.53
C TYR A 212 -2.24 -17.43 4.54
N ILE A 213 -2.11 -16.88 3.33
CA ILE A 213 -1.08 -17.27 2.35
C ILE A 213 0.32 -17.05 2.93
N LEU A 214 0.54 -15.91 3.59
CA LEU A 214 1.82 -15.62 4.21
C LEU A 214 2.17 -16.65 5.30
N ILE A 215 1.22 -17.06 6.14
CA ILE A 215 1.43 -18.11 7.15
C ILE A 215 1.70 -19.47 6.47
N ALA A 216 1.00 -19.80 5.39
CA ALA A 216 1.29 -20.99 4.59
C ALA A 216 2.73 -21.00 4.08
N ASN A 217 3.20 -19.88 3.52
CA ASN A 217 4.57 -19.72 3.05
C ASN A 217 5.60 -19.81 4.19
N MET A 218 5.28 -19.29 5.40
CA MET A 218 6.13 -19.46 6.58
C MET A 218 6.30 -20.94 6.95
N TYR A 219 5.22 -21.72 6.95
CA TYR A 219 5.29 -23.16 7.23
C TYR A 219 6.09 -23.89 6.15
N ALA A 220 5.84 -23.58 4.87
CA ALA A 220 6.55 -24.18 3.76
C ALA A 220 8.05 -23.85 3.74
N SER A 221 8.44 -22.66 4.25
CA SER A 221 9.84 -22.25 4.32
C SER A 221 10.67 -22.93 5.42
N SER A 222 10.01 -23.58 6.38
CA SER A 222 10.65 -24.27 7.50
C SER A 222 9.93 -25.60 7.81
N PRO A 223 9.89 -26.54 6.86
CA PRO A 223 9.13 -27.79 7.01
C PRO A 223 9.79 -28.80 7.94
N ASN A 224 11.10 -28.67 8.17
CA ASN A 224 11.90 -29.66 8.91
C ASN A 224 11.90 -29.32 10.41
N TRP A 225 11.04 -29.98 11.16
CA TRP A 225 10.88 -29.82 12.61
C TRP A 225 11.10 -31.11 13.39
N SER A 226 11.33 -32.23 12.67
CA SER A 226 11.54 -33.56 13.22
C SER A 226 12.72 -34.24 12.52
N ASP A 227 13.35 -35.20 13.19
CA ASP A 227 14.35 -36.08 12.59
C ASP A 227 13.72 -37.07 11.57
N GLU A 228 12.40 -37.26 11.64
CA GLU A 228 11.68 -38.15 10.73
C GLU A 228 11.17 -37.39 9.49
N ALA A 229 11.69 -37.75 8.31
CA ALA A 229 11.33 -37.12 7.06
C ALA A 229 9.82 -37.19 6.73
N ALA A 230 9.15 -38.27 7.13
CA ALA A 230 7.73 -38.41 6.89
C ALA A 230 6.87 -37.46 7.75
N LEU A 231 7.29 -37.17 9.01
CA LEU A 231 6.66 -36.15 9.84
C LEU A 231 6.86 -34.75 9.27
N ASN A 232 8.03 -34.46 8.73
CA ASN A 232 8.29 -33.17 8.09
C ASN A 232 7.37 -32.93 6.88
N LYS A 233 7.06 -33.96 6.11
CA LYS A 233 6.05 -33.87 5.02
C LYS A 233 4.64 -33.54 5.53
N CYS A 234 4.29 -33.87 6.77
CA CYS A 234 2.97 -33.53 7.37
C CYS A 234 2.78 -32.01 7.50
N THR A 235 3.86 -31.22 7.51
CA THR A 235 3.79 -29.74 7.47
C THR A 235 2.98 -29.26 6.27
N TYR A 236 3.06 -29.94 5.14
CA TYR A 236 2.35 -29.52 3.93
C TYR A 236 0.83 -29.70 4.01
N PHE A 237 0.30 -30.52 4.90
CA PHE A 237 -1.14 -30.52 5.20
C PHE A 237 -1.55 -29.18 5.84
N ALA A 238 -0.78 -28.69 6.83
CA ALA A 238 -1.05 -27.40 7.46
C ALA A 238 -0.87 -26.23 6.47
N VAL A 239 0.06 -26.32 5.53
CA VAL A 239 0.22 -25.35 4.44
C VAL A 239 -1.05 -25.31 3.58
N ILE A 240 -1.54 -26.49 3.15
CA ILE A 240 -2.72 -26.60 2.29
C ILE A 240 -3.97 -26.10 3.04
N ASP A 241 -4.13 -26.43 4.32
CA ASP A 241 -5.26 -25.95 5.14
C ASP A 241 -5.29 -24.40 5.20
N LYS A 242 -4.13 -23.76 5.38
CA LYS A 242 -4.05 -22.30 5.37
C LYS A 242 -4.41 -21.70 4.01
N LEU A 243 -3.97 -22.30 2.92
CA LEU A 243 -4.29 -21.87 1.56
C LEU A 243 -5.78 -22.08 1.22
N GLN A 244 -6.38 -23.18 1.66
CA GLN A 244 -7.82 -23.40 1.55
C GLN A 244 -8.61 -22.37 2.35
N LYS A 245 -8.16 -22.03 3.56
CA LYS A 245 -8.76 -20.97 4.36
C LYS A 245 -8.64 -19.62 3.65
N ALA A 246 -7.47 -19.27 3.11
CA ALA A 246 -7.25 -18.03 2.37
C ALA A 246 -8.31 -17.82 1.28
N LYS A 247 -8.46 -18.80 0.37
CA LYS A 247 -9.44 -18.69 -0.73
C LYS A 247 -10.90 -18.74 -0.28
N SER A 248 -11.17 -19.34 0.90
CA SER A 248 -12.54 -19.41 1.43
C SER A 248 -13.01 -18.08 2.01
N VAL A 249 -12.10 -17.26 2.54
CA VAL A 249 -12.43 -15.95 3.13
C VAL A 249 -12.27 -14.81 2.13
N ASP A 250 -11.38 -14.97 1.13
CA ASP A 250 -11.05 -13.96 0.14
C ASP A 250 -10.98 -14.58 -1.27
N PRO A 251 -12.06 -14.50 -2.05
CA PRO A 251 -12.06 -15.02 -3.43
C PRO A 251 -11.01 -14.35 -4.34
N SER A 252 -10.54 -13.14 -4.03
CA SER A 252 -9.56 -12.44 -4.86
C SER A 252 -8.20 -13.12 -4.90
N VAL A 253 -7.85 -13.91 -3.88
CA VAL A 253 -6.61 -14.68 -3.80
C VAL A 253 -6.76 -16.14 -4.21
N ALA A 254 -7.94 -16.54 -4.73
CA ALA A 254 -8.24 -17.94 -5.01
C ALA A 254 -7.32 -18.57 -6.07
N GLU A 255 -6.95 -17.82 -7.10
CA GLU A 255 -6.05 -18.28 -8.16
C GLU A 255 -4.65 -18.59 -7.59
N GLU A 256 -4.08 -17.63 -6.84
CA GLU A 256 -2.80 -17.80 -6.17
C GLU A 256 -2.81 -18.97 -5.21
N ALA A 257 -3.84 -19.06 -4.35
CA ALA A 257 -3.98 -20.13 -3.39
C ALA A 257 -4.08 -21.52 -4.07
N ASN A 258 -4.86 -21.65 -5.15
CA ASN A 258 -4.99 -22.88 -5.91
C ASN A 258 -3.66 -23.30 -6.56
N LYS A 259 -2.91 -22.38 -7.12
CA LYS A 259 -1.57 -22.63 -7.67
C LYS A 259 -0.63 -23.18 -6.59
N LEU A 260 -0.59 -22.54 -5.43
CA LEU A 260 0.24 -22.97 -4.30
C LEU A 260 -0.22 -24.33 -3.74
N ILE A 261 -1.53 -24.60 -3.63
CA ILE A 261 -2.07 -25.91 -3.24
C ILE A 261 -1.56 -26.99 -4.19
N GLY A 262 -1.65 -26.77 -5.51
CA GLY A 262 -1.13 -27.72 -6.50
C GLY A 262 0.36 -28.01 -6.32
N THR A 263 1.15 -26.98 -6.04
CA THR A 263 2.59 -27.11 -5.78
C THR A 263 2.86 -27.93 -4.52
N TYR A 264 2.20 -27.61 -3.41
CA TYR A 264 2.49 -28.24 -2.10
C TYR A 264 1.84 -29.61 -1.93
N ALA A 265 0.77 -29.94 -2.65
CA ALA A 265 0.16 -31.26 -2.63
C ALA A 265 1.13 -32.38 -3.03
N ALA A 266 2.06 -32.08 -3.94
CA ALA A 266 3.09 -33.04 -4.34
C ALA A 266 4.10 -33.39 -3.21
N HIS A 267 4.18 -32.54 -2.18
CA HIS A 267 5.09 -32.70 -1.05
C HIS A 267 4.44 -33.34 0.19
N THR A 268 3.12 -33.58 0.19
CA THR A 268 2.42 -34.25 1.31
C THR A 268 2.90 -35.69 1.45
N PRO A 269 2.84 -36.28 2.66
CA PRO A 269 3.18 -37.67 2.85
C PRO A 269 2.25 -38.56 2.03
N LYS A 270 2.81 -39.64 1.45
CA LYS A 270 2.07 -40.70 0.77
C LYS A 270 1.61 -41.76 1.79
N ASP A 271 0.71 -42.63 1.38
CA ASP A 271 0.17 -43.69 2.25
C ASP A 271 1.29 -44.57 2.84
N ALA A 272 2.37 -44.84 2.08
CA ALA A 272 3.54 -45.56 2.57
C ALA A 272 4.27 -44.81 3.70
N ASP A 273 4.45 -43.48 3.56
CA ASP A 273 5.08 -42.64 4.60
C ASP A 273 4.24 -42.68 5.90
N LEU A 274 2.89 -42.61 5.79
CA LEU A 274 1.98 -42.60 6.92
C LEU A 274 1.90 -43.98 7.59
N PHE A 275 2.01 -45.05 6.81
CA PHE A 275 2.03 -46.41 7.34
C PHE A 275 3.23 -46.64 8.25
N PHE A 276 4.43 -46.20 7.83
CA PHE A 276 5.64 -46.32 8.66
C PHE A 276 5.56 -45.52 9.97
N LEU A 277 4.78 -44.45 10.01
CA LEU A 277 4.56 -43.66 11.21
C LEU A 277 3.42 -44.16 12.07
N SER A 278 2.75 -45.28 11.69
CA SER A 278 1.53 -45.77 12.31
C SER A 278 0.41 -44.72 12.39
N LEU A 279 0.42 -43.75 11.46
CA LEU A 279 -0.56 -42.69 11.37
C LEU A 279 -1.62 -43.05 10.33
N LYS A 280 -2.88 -42.85 10.69
CA LYS A 280 -4.00 -42.95 9.75
C LYS A 280 -4.21 -41.60 9.08
N LYS A 281 -4.47 -41.65 7.77
CA LYS A 281 -4.78 -40.48 6.95
C LYS A 281 -6.10 -39.84 7.36
#